data_ac9274c9582636543956fd3aa596bd6a
#
_entry.id   ac9274c9582636543956fd3aa596bd6a
#
_cell.length_a   1.000
_cell.length_b   1.000
_cell.length_c   1.000
_cell.angle_alpha   90.00
_cell.angle_beta   90.00
_cell.angle_gamma   90.00
#
_symmetry.space_group_name_H-M   'P 1'
#
loop_
_entity.id
_entity.type
_entity.pdbx_description
1 polymer ?
#
loop_
_entity_poly.entity_id
_entity_poly.type
_entity_poly.pdbx_seq_one_letter_code
_entity_poly.pdbx_strand_id
1 'polypeptide(L)'
;MEFTRRRTTKAIGDEGEALALAHLQRAGLVLVERNYRVARGPHARGGEVDLILRERDGTLVVAEVRARAGANHGGAAASVGAAKQRRIVLAAQHYLLRWASPPPCRFDVVAIDGGRVEWLRGAFDLS
;
A
#
# COMPACT_ATOMS: atom_id res chain seq x y z
N MET A 1 -29.99 -0.86 25.71
CA MET A 1 -28.57 -1.07 26.04
C MET A 1 -27.73 -1.08 24.77
N GLU A 2 -26.84 -0.15 24.66
CA GLU A 2 -25.99 -0.10 23.50
C GLU A 2 -24.87 -1.11 23.59
N PHE A 3 -24.67 -1.83 22.52
CA PHE A 3 -23.64 -2.82 22.44
C PHE A 3 -22.49 -2.27 21.60
N THR A 4 -21.40 -1.87 22.27
CA THR A 4 -20.24 -1.37 21.57
C THR A 4 -19.34 -2.53 21.19
N ARG A 5 -19.30 -2.82 19.90
CA ARG A 5 -18.44 -3.87 19.39
C ARG A 5 -17.02 -3.35 19.23
N ARG A 6 -16.07 -4.03 19.84
CA ARG A 6 -14.66 -3.70 19.66
C ARG A 6 -14.22 -4.05 18.25
N ARG A 7 -13.59 -3.11 17.56
CA ARG A 7 -13.08 -3.35 16.22
C ARG A 7 -11.86 -4.26 16.26
N THR A 8 -11.81 -5.22 15.35
CA THR A 8 -10.64 -6.07 15.19
C THR A 8 -9.56 -5.31 14.43
N THR A 9 -8.31 -5.77 14.58
CA THR A 9 -7.18 -5.23 13.80
C THR A 9 -7.43 -5.34 12.30
N LYS A 10 -8.02 -6.46 11.87
CA LYS A 10 -8.36 -6.67 10.46
C LYS A 10 -9.39 -5.64 9.98
N ALA A 11 -10.42 -5.38 10.76
CA ALA A 11 -11.45 -4.42 10.38
C ALA A 11 -10.88 -3.00 10.25
N ILE A 12 -9.99 -2.61 11.16
CA ILE A 12 -9.33 -1.30 11.12
C ILE A 12 -8.46 -1.20 9.86
N GLY A 13 -7.71 -2.25 9.53
CA GLY A 13 -6.89 -2.30 8.33
C GLY A 13 -7.73 -2.22 7.06
N ASP A 14 -8.85 -2.95 7.01
CA ASP A 14 -9.74 -2.94 5.85
C ASP A 14 -10.38 -1.56 5.63
N GLU A 15 -10.77 -0.90 6.72
CA GLU A 15 -11.32 0.46 6.64
C GLU A 15 -10.26 1.45 6.14
N GLY A 16 -9.04 1.36 6.64
CA GLY A 16 -7.94 2.20 6.21
C GLY A 16 -7.65 2.01 4.73
N GLU A 17 -7.62 0.78 4.28
CA GLU A 17 -7.40 0.45 2.88
C GLU A 17 -8.51 1.02 1.99
N ALA A 18 -9.76 0.92 2.42
CA ALA A 18 -10.90 1.48 1.68
C ALA A 18 -10.81 3.01 1.59
N LEU A 19 -10.43 3.68 2.67
CA LEU A 19 -10.25 5.13 2.69
C LEU A 19 -9.11 5.55 1.78
N ALA A 20 -8.00 4.83 1.82
CA ALA A 20 -6.86 5.10 0.96
C ALA A 20 -7.24 4.95 -0.50
N LEU A 21 -7.91 3.86 -0.85
CA LEU A 21 -8.34 3.61 -2.22
C LEU A 21 -9.26 4.73 -2.72
N ALA A 22 -10.25 5.11 -1.93
CA ALA A 22 -11.18 6.17 -2.30
C ALA A 22 -10.44 7.49 -2.54
N HIS A 23 -9.46 7.81 -1.69
CA HIS A 23 -8.66 9.01 -1.83
C HIS A 23 -7.87 9.01 -3.14
N LEU A 24 -7.22 7.90 -3.46
CA LEU A 24 -6.42 7.76 -4.68
C LEU A 24 -7.31 7.80 -5.93
N GLN A 25 -8.47 7.17 -5.87
CA GLN A 25 -9.41 7.18 -6.98
C GLN A 25 -9.95 8.59 -7.26
N ARG A 26 -10.22 9.36 -6.24
CA ARG A 26 -10.63 10.76 -6.41
C ARG A 26 -9.53 11.61 -7.04
N ALA A 27 -8.28 11.23 -6.83
CA ALA A 27 -7.14 11.89 -7.47
C ALA A 27 -6.91 11.43 -8.92
N GLY A 28 -7.72 10.49 -9.41
CA GLY A 28 -7.67 10.05 -10.79
C GLY A 28 -6.93 8.75 -11.04
N LEU A 29 -6.48 8.08 -10.00
CA LEU A 29 -5.83 6.78 -10.16
C LEU A 29 -6.87 5.67 -10.35
N VAL A 30 -6.51 4.68 -11.15
CA VAL A 30 -7.39 3.54 -11.44
C VAL A 30 -6.85 2.31 -10.74
N LEU A 31 -7.69 1.64 -9.97
CA LEU A 31 -7.28 0.41 -9.29
C LEU A 31 -7.04 -0.70 -10.30
N VAL A 32 -5.90 -1.37 -10.15
CA VAL A 32 -5.51 -2.50 -11.00
C VAL A 32 -5.56 -3.81 -10.22
N GLU A 33 -5.04 -3.81 -8.99
CA GLU A 33 -4.95 -5.02 -8.18
C GLU A 33 -5.03 -4.66 -6.70
N ARG A 34 -5.62 -5.55 -5.89
CA ARG A 34 -5.64 -5.41 -4.44
C ARG A 34 -4.99 -6.63 -3.80
N ASN A 35 -4.26 -6.38 -2.72
CA ASN A 35 -3.69 -7.46 -1.91
C ASN A 35 -2.91 -8.47 -2.74
N TYR A 36 -2.02 -7.94 -3.58
CA TYR A 36 -1.19 -8.79 -4.42
C TYR A 36 -0.10 -9.45 -3.59
N ARG A 37 -0.02 -10.77 -3.66
CA ARG A 37 0.90 -11.56 -2.86
C ARG A 37 1.71 -12.50 -3.71
N VAL A 38 2.97 -12.69 -3.31
CA VAL A 38 3.90 -13.61 -3.95
C VAL A 38 4.47 -14.52 -2.88
N ALA A 39 4.26 -15.83 -3.02
CA ALA A 39 4.86 -16.81 -2.14
C ALA A 39 6.28 -17.10 -2.59
N ARG A 40 7.19 -17.33 -1.64
CA ARG A 40 8.59 -17.53 -1.96
C ARG A 40 9.19 -18.77 -1.28
N GLY A 41 8.45 -19.83 -1.16
CA GLY A 41 8.91 -21.05 -0.55
C GLY A 41 8.72 -21.08 0.96
N PRO A 42 8.96 -22.24 1.59
CA PRO A 42 8.53 -22.46 2.97
C PRO A 42 9.36 -21.72 4.02
N HIS A 43 10.57 -21.30 3.69
CA HIS A 43 11.46 -20.66 4.66
C HIS A 43 11.79 -19.22 4.32
N ALA A 44 11.21 -18.67 3.27
CA ALA A 44 11.44 -17.30 2.85
C ALA A 44 10.13 -16.54 2.86
N ARG A 45 10.16 -15.34 3.40
CA ARG A 45 9.00 -14.45 3.35
C ARG A 45 8.77 -14.03 1.91
N GLY A 46 7.53 -14.13 1.48
CA GLY A 46 7.13 -13.62 0.18
C GLY A 46 7.01 -12.11 0.16
N GLY A 47 6.46 -11.62 -0.92
CA GLY A 47 6.14 -10.20 -1.06
C GLY A 47 4.65 -9.97 -0.98
N GLU A 48 4.27 -8.76 -0.62
CA GLU A 48 2.87 -8.35 -0.68
C GLU A 48 2.76 -6.84 -0.83
N VAL A 49 1.72 -6.41 -1.54
CA VAL A 49 1.37 -5.01 -1.66
C VAL A 49 -0.13 -4.86 -1.44
N ASP A 50 -0.52 -3.75 -0.82
CA ASP A 50 -1.93 -3.51 -0.53
C ASP A 50 -2.71 -3.13 -1.78
N LEU A 51 -2.20 -2.18 -2.55
CA LEU A 51 -2.87 -1.66 -3.73
C LEU A 51 -1.88 -1.47 -4.88
N ILE A 52 -2.31 -1.83 -6.08
CA ILE A 52 -1.62 -1.47 -7.32
C ILE A 52 -2.60 -0.65 -8.14
N LEU A 53 -2.20 0.57 -8.49
CA LEU A 53 -3.04 1.48 -9.25
C LEU A 53 -2.26 1.97 -10.47
N ARG A 54 -2.95 2.68 -11.35
CA ARG A 54 -2.35 3.24 -12.56
C ARG A 54 -2.74 4.69 -12.69
N GLU A 55 -1.77 5.54 -12.96
CA GLU A 55 -2.01 6.92 -13.29
C GLU A 55 -2.39 7.08 -14.77
N ARG A 56 -2.85 8.27 -15.13
CA ARG A 56 -3.27 8.55 -16.52
C ARG A 56 -2.13 8.38 -17.51
N ASP A 57 -0.90 8.67 -17.09
CA ASP A 57 0.27 8.53 -17.96
C ASP A 57 0.77 7.09 -18.07
N GLY A 58 0.12 6.14 -17.40
CA GLY A 58 0.50 4.74 -17.43
C GLY A 58 1.42 4.31 -16.30
N THR A 59 1.90 5.23 -15.48
CA THR A 59 2.73 4.88 -14.31
C THR A 59 1.97 3.97 -13.37
N LEU A 60 2.59 2.85 -12.99
CA LEU A 60 2.05 1.99 -11.95
C LEU A 60 2.43 2.53 -10.59
N VAL A 61 1.44 2.61 -9.72
CA VAL A 61 1.62 3.08 -8.36
C VAL A 61 1.36 1.93 -7.42
N VAL A 62 2.41 1.52 -6.72
CA VAL A 62 2.33 0.47 -5.70
C VAL A 62 2.18 1.18 -4.37
N ALA A 63 1.02 1.06 -3.76
CA ALA A 63 0.68 1.81 -2.55
C ALA A 63 0.61 0.90 -1.33
N GLU A 64 1.34 1.26 -0.30
CA GLU A 64 1.25 0.64 1.02
C GLU A 64 0.37 1.49 1.90
N VAL A 65 -0.62 0.89 2.52
CA VAL A 65 -1.57 1.58 3.38
C VAL A 65 -1.20 1.35 4.84
N ARG A 66 -1.12 2.43 5.61
CA ARG A 66 -0.82 2.37 7.03
C ARG A 66 -1.92 3.05 7.82
N ALA A 67 -2.71 2.26 8.50
CA ALA A 67 -3.72 2.77 9.42
C ALA A 67 -3.07 2.95 10.79
N ARG A 68 -3.09 4.17 11.30
CA ARG A 68 -2.45 4.52 12.58
C ARG A 68 -3.47 5.02 13.57
N ALA A 69 -3.28 4.64 14.81
CA ALA A 69 -4.07 5.15 15.92
C ALA A 69 -3.21 6.20 16.65
N GLY A 70 -3.45 7.46 16.33
CA GLY A 70 -2.70 8.53 16.97
C GLY A 70 -1.48 8.97 16.17
N ALA A 71 -1.27 10.27 16.18
CA ALA A 71 -0.22 10.91 15.43
C ALA A 71 1.07 10.89 16.23
N ASN A 72 1.94 9.96 15.96
CA ASN A 72 3.22 10.01 16.61
C ASN A 72 4.32 9.44 15.77
N HIS A 73 5.52 9.95 15.95
CA HIS A 73 6.80 9.34 15.63
C HIS A 73 7.11 9.23 14.14
N GLY A 74 7.38 10.33 13.50
CA GLY A 74 7.83 10.38 12.14
C GLY A 74 6.69 10.33 11.15
N GLY A 75 6.95 10.64 9.93
CA GLY A 75 5.96 10.65 8.87
C GLY A 75 5.54 9.24 8.44
N ALA A 76 4.56 9.19 7.54
CA ALA A 76 4.05 7.92 7.02
C ALA A 76 5.14 7.07 6.38
N ALA A 77 6.09 7.68 5.68
CA ALA A 77 7.19 6.95 5.07
C ALA A 77 8.05 6.23 6.10
N ALA A 78 8.29 6.86 7.26
CA ALA A 78 9.09 6.26 8.32
C ALA A 78 8.44 5.04 8.94
N SER A 79 7.12 4.85 8.74
CA SER A 79 6.41 3.69 9.27
C SER A 79 6.63 2.42 8.45
N VAL A 80 7.27 2.54 7.28
CA VAL A 80 7.56 1.40 6.41
C VAL A 80 9.05 1.10 6.48
N GLY A 81 9.42 0.14 7.32
CA GLY A 81 10.81 -0.22 7.53
C GLY A 81 11.43 -0.94 6.34
N ALA A 82 12.75 -1.10 6.38
CA ALA A 82 13.51 -1.68 5.27
C ALA A 82 13.04 -3.08 4.90
N ALA A 83 12.72 -3.92 5.88
CA ALA A 83 12.26 -5.29 5.61
C ALA A 83 10.92 -5.27 4.87
N LYS A 84 10.00 -4.40 5.27
CA LYS A 84 8.71 -4.27 4.62
C LYS A 84 8.88 -3.72 3.20
N GLN A 85 9.76 -2.73 3.02
CA GLN A 85 10.04 -2.21 1.69
C GLN A 85 10.55 -3.30 0.75
N ARG A 86 11.45 -4.17 1.22
CA ARG A 86 11.95 -5.27 0.42
C ARG A 86 10.84 -6.22 -0.01
N ARG A 87 9.89 -6.49 0.87
CA ARG A 87 8.74 -7.36 0.56
C ARG A 87 7.82 -6.73 -0.47
N ILE A 88 7.60 -5.42 -0.37
CA ILE A 88 6.81 -4.67 -1.33
C ILE A 88 7.49 -4.65 -2.69
N VAL A 89 8.80 -4.37 -2.72
CA VAL A 89 9.59 -4.35 -3.94
C VAL A 89 9.59 -5.72 -4.62
N LEU A 90 9.73 -6.80 -3.85
CA LEU A 90 9.68 -8.15 -4.39
C LEU A 90 8.35 -8.42 -5.10
N ALA A 91 7.24 -8.06 -4.46
CA ALA A 91 5.93 -8.25 -5.06
C ALA A 91 5.76 -7.40 -6.32
N ALA A 92 6.23 -6.16 -6.29
CA ALA A 92 6.15 -5.27 -7.45
C ALA A 92 6.98 -5.82 -8.62
N GLN A 93 8.20 -6.27 -8.36
CA GLN A 93 9.04 -6.85 -9.40
C GLN A 93 8.38 -8.06 -10.04
N HIS A 94 7.79 -8.91 -9.22
CA HIS A 94 7.05 -10.06 -9.72
C HIS A 94 5.85 -9.64 -10.58
N TYR A 95 5.12 -8.63 -10.13
CA TYR A 95 3.98 -8.11 -10.89
C TYR A 95 4.42 -7.58 -12.26
N LEU A 96 5.55 -6.88 -12.30
CA LEU A 96 6.07 -6.28 -13.53
C LEU A 96 6.56 -7.30 -14.56
N LEU A 97 6.76 -8.56 -14.18
CA LEU A 97 7.18 -9.62 -15.11
C LEU A 97 6.18 -9.87 -16.22
N ARG A 98 4.95 -9.44 -16.07
CA ARG A 98 3.91 -9.63 -17.11
C ARG A 98 4.10 -8.74 -18.33
N TRP A 99 5.04 -7.80 -18.29
CA TRP A 99 5.36 -6.94 -19.42
C TRP A 99 6.76 -7.22 -19.92
N ALA A 100 6.94 -7.26 -21.24
CA ALA A 100 8.27 -7.31 -21.84
C ALA A 100 9.00 -5.98 -21.59
N SER A 101 8.27 -4.86 -21.70
CA SER A 101 8.76 -3.53 -21.37
C SER A 101 7.85 -2.96 -20.29
N PRO A 102 8.21 -3.09 -19.01
CA PRO A 102 7.33 -2.63 -17.96
C PRO A 102 7.20 -1.11 -17.94
N PRO A 103 6.02 -0.59 -17.56
CA PRO A 103 5.83 0.85 -17.41
C PRO A 103 6.64 1.37 -16.21
N PRO A 104 6.79 2.69 -16.11
CA PRO A 104 7.35 3.27 -14.88
C PRO A 104 6.55 2.82 -13.65
N CYS A 105 7.25 2.64 -12.54
CA CYS A 105 6.64 2.19 -11.30
C CYS A 105 7.09 3.09 -10.16
N ARG A 106 6.13 3.47 -9.32
CA ARG A 106 6.37 4.33 -8.18
C ARG A 106 5.82 3.68 -6.92
N PHE A 107 6.51 3.86 -5.79
CA PHE A 107 6.08 3.34 -4.50
C PHE A 107 5.58 4.48 -3.63
N ASP A 108 4.32 4.39 -3.23
CA ASP A 108 3.68 5.40 -2.41
C ASP A 108 3.28 4.80 -1.07
N VAL A 109 3.18 5.65 -0.07
CA VAL A 109 2.64 5.28 1.24
C VAL A 109 1.44 6.16 1.52
N VAL A 110 0.35 5.54 1.92
CA VAL A 110 -0.86 6.26 2.31
C VAL A 110 -1.13 5.96 3.79
N ALA A 111 -1.02 6.97 4.62
CA ALA A 111 -1.27 6.85 6.04
C ALA A 111 -2.66 7.37 6.39
N ILE A 112 -3.39 6.58 7.16
CA ILE A 112 -4.72 6.94 7.64
C ILE A 112 -4.65 7.12 9.15
N ASP A 113 -5.06 8.28 9.62
CA ASP A 113 -5.06 8.60 11.04
C ASP A 113 -6.34 9.35 11.38
N GLY A 114 -7.25 8.67 12.06
CA GLY A 114 -8.52 9.28 12.49
C GLY A 114 -9.32 9.89 11.34
N GLY A 115 -9.34 9.24 10.19
CA GLY A 115 -10.04 9.73 9.00
C GLY A 115 -9.21 10.69 8.15
N ARG A 116 -8.04 11.12 8.63
CA ARG A 116 -7.12 11.94 7.84
C ARG A 116 -6.28 11.04 6.95
N VAL A 117 -6.13 11.45 5.70
CA VAL A 117 -5.33 10.70 4.72
C VAL A 117 -4.09 11.52 4.39
N GLU A 118 -2.93 10.92 4.59
CA GLU A 118 -1.66 11.50 4.18
C GLU A 118 -1.07 10.62 3.10
N TRP A 119 -0.88 11.17 1.91
CA TRP A 119 -0.38 10.45 0.76
C TRP A 119 1.03 10.92 0.43
N LEU A 120 1.99 10.02 0.58
CA LEU A 120 3.38 10.28 0.27
C LEU A 120 3.72 9.60 -1.05
N ARG A 121 3.91 10.40 -2.08
CA ARG A 121 4.29 9.92 -3.41
C ARG A 121 5.79 9.69 -3.46
N GLY A 122 6.18 8.56 -4.07
CA GLY A 122 7.59 8.25 -4.20
C GLY A 122 8.29 8.12 -2.87
N ALA A 123 7.67 7.44 -1.91
CA ALA A 123 8.20 7.30 -0.56
C ALA A 123 9.50 6.48 -0.52
N PHE A 124 9.69 5.57 -1.46
CA PHE A 124 10.91 4.81 -1.64
C PHE A 124 10.96 4.31 -3.09
N ASP A 125 12.05 3.65 -3.48
CA ASP A 125 12.22 3.18 -4.85
C ASP A 125 12.72 1.73 -4.89
N LEU A 126 12.98 1.24 -6.11
CA LEU A 126 13.37 -0.15 -6.34
C LEU A 126 14.80 -0.48 -5.90
N SER A 127 15.60 0.52 -5.67
CA SER A 127 17.02 0.31 -5.32
C SER A 127 17.24 -0.06 -3.86
#